data_f3c66221079a76edfc525df942ffc111
#
_entry.id   f3c66221079a76edfc525df942ffc111
#
_cell.length_a   1.000
_cell.length_b   1.000
_cell.length_c   1.000
_cell.angle_alpha   90.00
_cell.angle_beta   90.00
_cell.angle_gamma   90.00
#
_symmetry.space_group_name_H-M   'P 1'
#
loop_
_entity.id
_entity.type
_entity.pdbx_description
1 polymer ?
#
loop_
_entity_poly.entity_id
_entity_poly.type
_entity_poly.pdbx_seq_one_letter_code
_entity_poly.pdbx_strand_id
1 'polypeptide(L)'
;MQEKHLSQVIRQRLQNDGKRFWAGDNISAYITEEEKTQLVDEIALKFEAVLQSLVIDTITDPNSRGTAHRLAKMYVHEIMAGRYDPAPDATAFPNDSADRYEGMLVVRSELRSMCSHHHQPVVGVAYIGIIAANKLIGLSKYTRIAQWCARRGTLQEELCNDIAREIMRATDSENVGVYIQAVHGCCENRGIMAHSSLTQTTVLKGAFKDDPATKKEFMDNIKLQQDFAPR
;
A
#
# COMPACT_ATOMS: atom_id res chain seq x y z
N MET A 1 -21.63 24.48 21.91
CA MET A 1 -20.88 24.19 20.66
C MET A 1 -20.55 22.71 20.67
N GLN A 2 -21.04 21.93 19.72
CA GLN A 2 -20.62 20.53 19.58
C GLN A 2 -19.12 20.51 19.29
N GLU A 3 -18.37 19.82 20.10
CA GLU A 3 -16.94 19.60 19.89
C GLU A 3 -16.74 18.94 18.52
N LYS A 4 -16.00 19.58 17.61
CA LYS A 4 -15.78 19.03 16.28
C LYS A 4 -14.96 17.75 16.41
N HIS A 5 -15.42 16.66 15.86
CA HIS A 5 -14.64 15.44 15.73
C HIS A 5 -13.29 15.70 15.03
N LEU A 6 -12.22 15.08 15.49
CA LEU A 6 -10.88 15.27 14.92
C LEU A 6 -10.84 14.97 13.43
N SER A 7 -11.54 13.94 12.97
CA SER A 7 -11.66 13.61 11.54
C SER A 7 -12.21 14.77 10.70
N GLN A 8 -13.10 15.61 11.28
CA GLN A 8 -13.63 16.81 10.60
C GLN A 8 -12.57 17.92 10.55
N VAL A 9 -11.77 18.05 11.61
CA VAL A 9 -10.68 19.04 11.65
C VAL A 9 -9.63 18.70 10.59
N ILE A 10 -9.21 17.43 10.48
CA ILE A 10 -8.25 16.97 9.48
C ILE A 10 -8.80 17.18 8.05
N ARG A 11 -10.07 16.84 7.82
CA ARG A 11 -10.73 17.09 6.53
C ARG A 11 -10.72 18.59 6.15
N GLN A 12 -10.97 19.46 7.13
CA GLN A 12 -10.96 20.91 6.88
C GLN A 12 -9.55 21.39 6.52
N ARG A 13 -8.49 20.89 7.16
CA ARG A 13 -7.10 21.21 6.81
C ARG A 13 -6.80 20.82 5.35
N LEU A 14 -7.16 19.60 4.96
CA LEU A 14 -6.98 19.11 3.59
C LEU A 14 -7.74 19.95 2.57
N GLN A 15 -8.99 20.30 2.85
CA GLN A 15 -9.83 21.13 1.99
C GLN A 15 -9.27 22.55 1.84
N ASN A 16 -8.81 23.16 2.93
CA ASN A 16 -8.23 24.51 2.92
C ASN A 16 -6.99 24.59 2.00
N ASP A 17 -6.21 23.50 1.95
CA ASP A 17 -5.00 23.39 1.11
C ASP A 17 -5.32 22.81 -0.28
N GLY A 18 -6.59 22.65 -0.64
CA GLY A 18 -7.02 22.08 -1.92
C GLY A 18 -6.51 20.65 -2.16
N LYS A 19 -6.25 19.90 -1.09
CA LYS A 19 -5.73 18.52 -1.18
C LYS A 19 -6.85 17.51 -1.31
N ARG A 20 -6.63 16.58 -2.22
CA ARG A 20 -7.46 15.38 -2.34
C ARG A 20 -7.20 14.44 -1.14
N PHE A 21 -8.22 13.70 -0.73
CA PHE A 21 -8.12 12.72 0.36
C PHE A 21 -8.89 11.42 0.08
N TRP A 22 -8.72 10.90 -1.14
CA TRP A 22 -9.26 9.60 -1.54
C TRP A 22 -8.60 8.47 -0.73
N ALA A 23 -9.15 7.26 -0.82
CA ALA A 23 -8.69 6.12 0.00
C ALA A 23 -7.18 5.87 -0.13
N GLY A 24 -6.63 5.89 -1.35
CA GLY A 24 -5.21 5.68 -1.62
C GLY A 24 -4.27 6.84 -1.30
N ASP A 25 -4.80 8.03 -0.93
CA ASP A 25 -3.95 9.19 -0.68
C ASP A 25 -3.26 9.10 0.69
N ASN A 26 -1.98 9.46 0.75
CA ASN A 26 -1.29 9.69 2.02
C ASN A 26 -1.64 11.08 2.55
N ILE A 27 -1.99 11.16 3.83
CA ILE A 27 -2.38 12.40 4.53
C ILE A 27 -1.49 12.68 5.76
N SER A 28 -0.33 12.06 5.84
CA SER A 28 0.58 12.15 7.01
C SER A 28 1.00 13.58 7.35
N ALA A 29 1.07 14.48 6.36
CA ALA A 29 1.38 15.89 6.59
C ALA A 29 0.27 16.68 7.31
N TYR A 30 -0.92 16.10 7.48
CA TYR A 30 -2.12 16.74 8.04
C TYR A 30 -2.57 16.15 9.37
N ILE A 31 -1.81 15.21 9.91
CA ILE A 31 -2.11 14.53 11.18
C ILE A 31 -0.82 14.36 11.99
N THR A 32 -0.87 14.67 13.29
CA THR A 32 0.26 14.41 14.22
C THR A 32 0.15 13.03 14.84
N GLU A 33 1.21 12.57 15.53
CA GLU A 33 1.20 11.29 16.24
C GLU A 33 0.17 11.27 17.40
N GLU A 34 0.01 12.39 18.10
CA GLU A 34 -1.01 12.54 19.16
C GLU A 34 -2.42 12.49 18.57
N GLU A 35 -2.61 13.12 17.42
CA GLU A 35 -3.88 13.10 16.69
C GLU A 35 -4.22 11.70 16.14
N LYS A 36 -3.24 10.87 15.80
CA LYS A 36 -3.50 9.46 15.43
C LYS A 36 -4.13 8.70 16.59
N THR A 37 -3.64 8.90 17.82
CA THR A 37 -4.22 8.29 19.01
C THR A 37 -5.67 8.73 19.22
N GLN A 38 -5.95 10.04 19.11
CA GLN A 38 -7.30 10.58 19.20
C GLN A 38 -8.21 10.07 18.08
N LEU A 39 -7.66 9.89 16.88
CA LEU A 39 -8.40 9.32 15.75
C LEU A 39 -8.77 7.86 15.99
N VAL A 40 -7.90 7.07 16.65
CA VAL A 40 -8.24 5.70 17.09
C VAL A 40 -9.44 5.71 18.02
N ASP A 41 -9.47 6.60 19.02
CA ASP A 41 -10.59 6.69 19.96
C ASP A 41 -11.89 7.11 19.26
N GLU A 42 -11.82 8.09 18.37
CA GLU A 42 -12.98 8.50 17.54
C GLU A 42 -13.52 7.35 16.68
N ILE A 43 -12.63 6.58 16.03
CA ILE A 43 -13.01 5.44 15.20
C ILE A 43 -13.57 4.31 16.06
N ALA A 44 -13.00 4.06 17.24
CA ALA A 44 -13.48 3.02 18.15
C ALA A 44 -14.93 3.25 18.57
N LEU A 45 -15.31 4.49 18.89
CA LEU A 45 -16.71 4.85 19.20
C LEU A 45 -17.66 4.54 18.03
N LYS A 46 -17.21 4.74 16.79
CA LYS A 46 -18.02 4.44 15.59
C LYS A 46 -18.12 2.94 15.35
N PHE A 47 -17.03 2.19 15.54
CA PHE A 47 -17.07 0.72 15.46
C PHE A 47 -17.94 0.12 16.56
N GLU A 48 -17.93 0.68 17.76
CA GLU A 48 -18.83 0.26 18.84
C GLU A 48 -20.28 0.39 18.41
N ALA A 49 -20.68 1.52 17.83
CA ALA A 49 -22.02 1.72 17.32
C ALA A 49 -22.39 0.73 16.19
N VAL A 50 -21.44 0.38 15.31
CA VAL A 50 -21.66 -0.64 14.27
C VAL A 50 -21.89 -2.02 14.88
N LEU A 51 -21.06 -2.43 15.86
CA LEU A 51 -21.20 -3.74 16.51
C LEU A 51 -22.53 -3.84 17.26
N GLN A 52 -22.95 -2.79 17.96
CA GLN A 52 -24.25 -2.71 18.61
C GLN A 52 -25.41 -2.79 17.61
N SER A 53 -25.28 -2.14 16.44
CA SER A 53 -26.29 -2.24 15.37
C SER A 53 -26.37 -3.63 14.75
N LEU A 54 -25.28 -4.42 14.82
CA LEU A 54 -25.26 -5.85 14.47
C LEU A 54 -25.83 -6.75 15.58
N VAL A 55 -26.33 -6.14 16.69
CA VAL A 55 -26.89 -6.84 17.86
C VAL A 55 -25.85 -7.70 18.56
N ILE A 56 -24.58 -7.24 18.60
CA ILE A 56 -23.49 -7.90 19.29
C ILE A 56 -23.35 -7.29 20.69
N ASP A 57 -23.32 -8.14 21.73
CA ASP A 57 -23.06 -7.72 23.10
C ASP A 57 -21.58 -7.42 23.27
N THR A 58 -21.23 -6.14 23.26
CA THR A 58 -19.85 -5.65 23.46
C THR A 58 -19.51 -5.37 24.91
N ILE A 59 -20.46 -5.58 25.85
CA ILE A 59 -20.31 -5.28 27.27
C ILE A 59 -19.99 -6.55 28.08
N THR A 60 -20.81 -7.58 27.93
CA THR A 60 -20.72 -8.80 28.76
C THR A 60 -20.07 -9.97 28.03
N ASP A 61 -20.09 -10.02 26.69
CA ASP A 61 -19.36 -11.05 25.93
C ASP A 61 -17.84 -10.83 26.02
N PRO A 62 -17.08 -11.76 26.66
CA PRO A 62 -15.65 -11.60 26.83
C PRO A 62 -14.87 -11.60 25.48
N ASN A 63 -15.42 -12.15 24.42
CA ASN A 63 -14.78 -12.21 23.09
C ASN A 63 -14.97 -10.90 22.32
N SER A 64 -16.14 -10.26 22.46
CA SER A 64 -16.51 -9.04 21.73
C SER A 64 -16.14 -7.77 22.51
N ARG A 65 -15.94 -7.85 23.82
CA ARG A 65 -15.50 -6.72 24.65
C ARG A 65 -14.15 -6.19 24.18
N GLY A 66 -14.09 -4.91 23.83
CA GLY A 66 -12.90 -4.25 23.30
C GLY A 66 -12.63 -4.47 21.81
N THR A 67 -13.50 -5.17 21.08
CA THR A 67 -13.35 -5.38 19.63
C THR A 67 -13.35 -4.07 18.85
N ALA A 68 -14.18 -3.11 19.22
CA ALA A 68 -14.24 -1.79 18.58
C ALA A 68 -12.86 -1.08 18.62
N HIS A 69 -12.20 -1.09 19.77
CA HIS A 69 -10.87 -0.47 19.90
C HIS A 69 -9.78 -1.27 19.16
N ARG A 70 -9.83 -2.62 19.18
CA ARG A 70 -8.91 -3.45 18.37
C ARG A 70 -9.05 -3.16 16.88
N LEU A 71 -10.28 -3.05 16.36
CA LEU A 71 -10.54 -2.67 14.97
C LEU A 71 -9.99 -1.28 14.66
N ALA A 72 -10.24 -0.29 15.50
CA ALA A 72 -9.74 1.07 15.29
C ALA A 72 -8.21 1.12 15.22
N LYS A 73 -7.52 0.46 16.16
CA LYS A 73 -6.05 0.35 16.14
C LYS A 73 -5.55 -0.34 14.88
N MET A 74 -6.15 -1.47 14.51
CA MET A 74 -5.79 -2.20 13.29
C MET A 74 -5.92 -1.29 12.06
N TYR A 75 -7.01 -0.53 11.93
CA TYR A 75 -7.20 0.38 10.80
C TYR A 75 -6.14 1.47 10.75
N VAL A 76 -5.87 2.16 11.85
CA VAL A 76 -4.97 3.33 11.84
C VAL A 76 -3.49 2.91 11.77
N HIS A 77 -3.09 1.90 12.56
CA HIS A 77 -1.66 1.59 12.75
C HIS A 77 -1.16 0.39 11.93
N GLU A 78 -2.06 -0.38 11.29
CA GLU A 78 -1.65 -1.59 10.56
C GLU A 78 -2.09 -1.53 9.09
N ILE A 79 -3.38 -1.76 8.81
CA ILE A 79 -3.86 -1.96 7.44
C ILE A 79 -3.95 -0.67 6.62
N MET A 80 -4.06 0.51 7.27
CA MET A 80 -4.03 1.83 6.63
C MET A 80 -2.87 2.71 7.14
N ALA A 81 -1.86 2.14 7.79
CA ALA A 81 -0.72 2.89 8.31
C ALA A 81 -0.04 3.76 7.24
N GLY A 82 0.12 3.25 6.02
CA GLY A 82 0.70 4.02 4.90
C GLY A 82 -0.11 5.24 4.46
N ARG A 83 -1.37 5.37 4.93
CA ARG A 83 -2.16 6.58 4.76
C ARG A 83 -1.75 7.68 5.74
N TYR A 84 -1.39 7.30 6.96
CA TYR A 84 -1.13 8.19 8.09
C TYR A 84 0.36 8.39 8.39
N ASP A 85 1.22 7.48 7.92
CA ASP A 85 2.65 7.54 8.12
C ASP A 85 3.35 8.18 6.92
N PRO A 86 4.44 8.93 7.15
CA PRO A 86 5.24 9.49 6.06
C PRO A 86 5.87 8.38 5.21
N ALA A 87 6.29 8.74 4.00
CA ALA A 87 7.03 7.82 3.14
C ALA A 87 8.31 7.33 3.83
N PRO A 88 8.65 6.04 3.70
CA PRO A 88 9.88 5.52 4.28
C PRO A 88 11.11 6.19 3.65
N ASP A 89 12.09 6.50 4.48
CA ASP A 89 13.37 7.03 3.99
C ASP A 89 14.05 6.01 3.06
N ALA A 90 14.43 6.49 1.88
CA ALA A 90 15.19 5.73 0.90
C ALA A 90 16.62 6.25 0.85
N THR A 91 17.52 5.63 1.64
CA THR A 91 18.95 5.93 1.54
C THR A 91 19.42 5.58 0.14
N ALA A 92 19.86 6.60 -0.61
CA ALA A 92 20.36 6.45 -1.96
C ALA A 92 21.91 6.47 -1.96
N PHE A 93 22.49 5.76 -2.91
CA PHE A 93 23.93 5.70 -3.18
C PHE A 93 24.18 6.20 -4.60
N PRO A 94 25.26 6.94 -4.86
CA PRO A 94 25.66 7.27 -6.22
C PRO A 94 25.89 6.01 -7.07
N ASN A 95 25.48 6.07 -8.33
CA ASN A 95 25.73 5.04 -9.36
C ASN A 95 26.51 5.70 -10.51
N ASP A 96 27.62 6.38 -10.17
CA ASP A 96 28.38 7.25 -11.05
C ASP A 96 29.85 6.82 -11.24
N SER A 97 30.25 5.66 -10.68
CA SER A 97 31.59 5.09 -10.87
C SER A 97 31.80 4.58 -12.30
N ALA A 98 33.08 4.32 -12.66
CA ALA A 98 33.44 3.74 -13.95
C ALA A 98 32.76 2.38 -14.20
N ASP A 99 32.48 1.63 -13.11
CA ASP A 99 31.81 0.33 -13.12
C ASP A 99 30.35 0.45 -12.64
N ARG A 100 29.65 1.51 -13.05
CA ARG A 100 28.24 1.70 -12.66
C ARG A 100 27.37 0.54 -13.09
N TYR A 101 26.38 0.24 -12.28
CA TYR A 101 25.37 -0.77 -12.59
C TYR A 101 24.39 -0.25 -13.65
N GLU A 102 24.33 -0.91 -14.81
CA GLU A 102 23.46 -0.55 -15.94
C GLU A 102 22.39 -1.62 -16.22
N GLY A 103 22.45 -2.74 -15.51
CA GLY A 103 21.53 -3.85 -15.71
C GLY A 103 20.14 -3.62 -15.12
N MET A 104 19.26 -4.58 -15.36
CA MET A 104 17.94 -4.64 -14.74
C MET A 104 18.04 -5.28 -13.35
N LEU A 105 17.55 -4.57 -12.33
CA LEU A 105 17.33 -5.13 -11.01
C LEU A 105 15.84 -5.47 -10.85
N VAL A 106 15.51 -6.69 -10.42
CA VAL A 106 14.13 -7.09 -10.12
C VAL A 106 14.02 -7.55 -8.66
N VAL A 107 13.19 -6.85 -7.90
CA VAL A 107 12.93 -7.14 -6.47
C VAL A 107 11.53 -7.71 -6.32
N ARG A 108 11.41 -8.88 -5.68
CA ARG A 108 10.14 -9.47 -5.26
C ARG A 108 9.79 -8.98 -3.85
N SER A 109 8.58 -8.50 -3.67
CA SER A 109 8.05 -8.03 -2.39
C SER A 109 6.70 -8.65 -2.10
N GLU A 110 6.52 -9.24 -0.93
CA GLU A 110 5.19 -9.62 -0.47
C GLU A 110 4.33 -8.39 -0.24
N LEU A 111 3.06 -8.48 -0.64
CA LEU A 111 2.08 -7.41 -0.47
C LEU A 111 0.92 -7.89 0.40
N ARG A 112 0.57 -7.03 1.35
CA ARG A 112 -0.68 -7.11 2.10
C ARG A 112 -1.36 -5.75 2.02
N SER A 113 -2.47 -5.70 1.29
CA SER A 113 -3.25 -4.50 1.08
C SER A 113 -4.71 -4.75 1.46
N MET A 114 -5.52 -3.74 1.31
CA MET A 114 -6.95 -3.79 1.55
C MET A 114 -7.69 -3.15 0.38
N CYS A 115 -8.67 -3.85 -0.16
CA CYS A 115 -9.52 -3.32 -1.22
C CYS A 115 -10.40 -2.18 -0.68
N SER A 116 -10.39 -1.02 -1.33
CA SER A 116 -11.20 0.15 -0.93
C SER A 116 -12.70 -0.08 -1.00
N HIS A 117 -13.19 -1.05 -1.80
CA HIS A 117 -14.62 -1.28 -1.99
C HIS A 117 -15.30 -1.98 -0.79
N HIS A 118 -14.69 -3.01 -0.26
CA HIS A 118 -15.31 -3.84 0.78
C HIS A 118 -14.43 -4.01 2.02
N HIS A 119 -13.29 -3.33 2.07
CA HIS A 119 -12.28 -3.44 3.13
C HIS A 119 -11.89 -4.89 3.43
N GLN A 120 -11.85 -5.72 2.38
CA GLN A 120 -11.34 -7.10 2.46
C GLN A 120 -9.87 -7.14 2.08
N PRO A 121 -9.09 -8.08 2.65
CA PRO A 121 -7.66 -8.17 2.39
C PRO A 121 -7.37 -8.49 0.92
N VAL A 122 -6.27 -7.92 0.44
CA VAL A 122 -5.63 -8.23 -0.83
C VAL A 122 -4.25 -8.76 -0.50
N VAL A 123 -3.97 -10.02 -0.84
CA VAL A 123 -2.73 -10.70 -0.47
C VAL A 123 -2.04 -11.21 -1.73
N GLY A 124 -0.77 -10.87 -1.88
CA GLY A 124 -0.03 -11.26 -3.06
C GLY A 124 1.43 -10.85 -3.04
N VAL A 125 1.98 -10.66 -4.22
CA VAL A 125 3.37 -10.26 -4.43
C VAL A 125 3.45 -9.14 -5.49
N ALA A 126 4.41 -8.24 -5.30
CA ALA A 126 4.85 -7.31 -6.32
C ALA A 126 6.26 -7.67 -6.80
N TYR A 127 6.47 -7.57 -8.09
CA TYR A 127 7.78 -7.60 -8.72
C TYR A 127 8.08 -6.19 -9.23
N ILE A 128 9.17 -5.61 -8.76
CA ILE A 128 9.57 -4.24 -9.04
C ILE A 128 10.86 -4.31 -9.84
N GLY A 129 10.77 -4.00 -11.13
CA GLY A 129 11.91 -3.91 -12.03
C GLY A 129 12.39 -2.47 -12.13
N ILE A 130 13.70 -2.27 -12.16
CA ILE A 130 14.33 -0.97 -12.38
C ILE A 130 15.58 -1.13 -13.22
N ILE A 131 15.78 -0.21 -14.17
CA ILE A 131 17.10 0.05 -14.76
C ILE A 131 17.63 1.30 -14.08
N ALA A 132 18.74 1.15 -13.37
CA ALA A 132 19.29 2.21 -12.53
C ALA A 132 19.72 3.41 -13.37
N ALA A 133 19.45 4.60 -12.85
CA ALA A 133 20.01 5.86 -13.35
C ALA A 133 21.28 6.23 -12.54
N ASN A 134 21.39 7.45 -12.09
CA ASN A 134 22.55 7.93 -11.34
C ASN A 134 22.53 7.55 -9.85
N LYS A 135 21.47 6.88 -9.39
CA LYS A 135 21.28 6.48 -8.00
C LYS A 135 20.80 5.04 -7.88
N LEU A 136 21.27 4.37 -6.84
CA LEU A 136 20.76 3.09 -6.35
C LEU A 136 20.22 3.31 -4.94
N ILE A 137 19.21 2.53 -4.54
CA ILE A 137 18.72 2.49 -3.16
C ILE A 137 18.93 1.10 -2.56
N GLY A 138 19.00 1.02 -1.24
CA GLY A 138 19.15 -0.27 -0.58
C GLY A 138 18.00 -1.23 -0.92
N LEU A 139 18.28 -2.52 -1.13
CA LEU A 139 17.30 -3.52 -1.59
C LEU A 139 16.03 -3.56 -0.71
N SER A 140 16.18 -3.44 0.61
CA SER A 140 15.05 -3.39 1.54
C SER A 140 14.12 -2.19 1.34
N LYS A 141 14.60 -1.12 0.69
CA LYS A 141 13.80 0.09 0.47
C LYS A 141 12.69 -0.13 -0.56
N TYR A 142 12.94 -0.95 -1.59
CA TYR A 142 11.91 -1.35 -2.56
C TYR A 142 10.72 -2.00 -1.86
N THR A 143 10.99 -2.99 -0.98
CA THR A 143 9.95 -3.65 -0.21
C THR A 143 9.24 -2.70 0.75
N ARG A 144 9.97 -1.82 1.46
CA ARG A 144 9.35 -0.85 2.39
C ARG A 144 8.43 0.14 1.67
N ILE A 145 8.84 0.64 0.50
CA ILE A 145 8.02 1.53 -0.32
C ILE A 145 6.76 0.79 -0.80
N ALA A 146 6.91 -0.43 -1.33
CA ALA A 146 5.77 -1.22 -1.79
C ALA A 146 4.77 -1.50 -0.67
N GLN A 147 5.23 -1.90 0.51
CA GLN A 147 4.39 -2.14 1.68
C GLN A 147 3.72 -0.86 2.21
N TRP A 148 4.42 0.26 2.20
CA TRP A 148 3.84 1.55 2.59
C TRP A 148 2.73 1.98 1.61
N CYS A 149 2.92 1.83 0.30
CA CYS A 149 1.87 2.05 -0.70
C CYS A 149 0.69 1.10 -0.49
N ALA A 150 0.95 -0.18 -0.20
CA ALA A 150 -0.09 -1.20 0.00
C ALA A 150 -0.98 -0.92 1.22
N ARG A 151 -0.46 -0.27 2.26
CA ARG A 151 -1.18 0.04 3.50
C ARG A 151 -1.97 1.35 3.42
N ARG A 152 -2.74 1.55 2.37
CA ARG A 152 -3.58 2.77 2.19
C ARG A 152 -5.05 2.46 1.92
N GLY A 153 -5.41 1.23 1.60
CA GLY A 153 -6.77 0.85 1.24
C GLY A 153 -7.14 1.39 -0.16
N THR A 154 -6.57 0.82 -1.20
CA THR A 154 -6.70 1.29 -2.59
C THR A 154 -7.05 0.13 -3.54
N LEU A 155 -7.32 0.44 -4.80
CA LEU A 155 -7.45 -0.57 -5.85
C LEU A 155 -6.07 -1.07 -6.28
N GLN A 156 -5.99 -2.31 -6.76
CA GLN A 156 -4.71 -2.91 -7.18
C GLN A 156 -4.07 -2.15 -8.35
N GLU A 157 -4.87 -1.61 -9.24
CA GLU A 157 -4.43 -0.81 -10.39
C GLU A 157 -3.78 0.51 -9.94
N GLU A 158 -4.38 1.19 -8.95
CA GLU A 158 -3.84 2.40 -8.35
C GLU A 158 -2.57 2.08 -7.55
N LEU A 159 -2.59 1.00 -6.76
CA LEU A 159 -1.42 0.53 -5.99
C LEU A 159 -0.22 0.28 -6.90
N CYS A 160 -0.44 -0.36 -8.05
CA CYS A 160 0.62 -0.63 -9.02
C CYS A 160 1.26 0.66 -9.55
N ASN A 161 0.43 1.68 -9.87
CA ASN A 161 0.90 3.00 -10.27
C ASN A 161 1.61 3.75 -9.13
N ASP A 162 1.10 3.65 -7.91
CA ASP A 162 1.67 4.32 -6.74
C ASP A 162 3.07 3.78 -6.43
N ILE A 163 3.25 2.46 -6.45
CA ILE A 163 4.55 1.83 -6.27
C ILE A 163 5.53 2.31 -7.35
N ALA A 164 5.13 2.29 -8.63
CA ALA A 164 5.98 2.74 -9.72
C ALA A 164 6.42 4.21 -9.51
N ARG A 165 5.48 5.10 -9.20
CA ARG A 165 5.76 6.52 -8.96
C ARG A 165 6.72 6.76 -7.78
N GLU A 166 6.53 6.05 -6.67
CA GLU A 166 7.39 6.23 -5.49
C GLU A 166 8.79 5.65 -5.71
N ILE A 167 8.93 4.54 -6.45
CA ILE A 167 10.24 4.00 -6.84
C ILE A 167 10.95 4.96 -7.80
N MET A 168 10.27 5.49 -8.81
CA MET A 168 10.83 6.52 -9.70
C MET A 168 11.36 7.72 -8.90
N ARG A 169 10.57 8.22 -7.96
CA ARG A 169 10.95 9.34 -7.08
C ARG A 169 12.17 9.02 -6.21
N ALA A 170 12.25 7.81 -5.65
CA ALA A 170 13.34 7.40 -4.75
C ALA A 170 14.67 7.16 -5.48
N THR A 171 14.63 6.78 -6.77
CA THR A 171 15.79 6.35 -7.57
C THR A 171 16.20 7.34 -8.65
N ASP A 172 15.40 8.37 -8.89
CA ASP A 172 15.52 9.29 -10.04
C ASP A 172 15.56 8.55 -11.40
N SER A 173 15.03 7.33 -11.47
CA SER A 173 14.96 6.57 -12.72
C SER A 173 13.58 6.69 -13.34
N GLU A 174 13.53 6.93 -14.65
CA GLU A 174 12.31 6.89 -15.44
C GLU A 174 11.95 5.47 -15.89
N ASN A 175 12.88 4.51 -15.75
CA ASN A 175 12.76 3.13 -16.24
C ASN A 175 12.35 2.21 -15.10
N VAL A 176 11.04 2.08 -14.88
CA VAL A 176 10.46 1.24 -13.81
C VAL A 176 9.34 0.37 -14.35
N GLY A 177 9.38 -0.92 -14.01
CA GLY A 177 8.30 -1.88 -14.21
C GLY A 177 7.76 -2.38 -12.87
N VAL A 178 6.44 -2.42 -12.72
CA VAL A 178 5.79 -3.04 -11.54
C VAL A 178 4.75 -4.04 -12.04
N TYR A 179 4.84 -5.25 -11.53
CA TYR A 179 3.86 -6.31 -11.76
C TYR A 179 3.35 -6.80 -10.41
N ILE A 180 2.04 -6.80 -10.22
CA ILE A 180 1.39 -7.30 -9.00
C ILE A 180 0.53 -8.51 -9.36
N GLN A 181 0.65 -9.56 -8.56
CA GLN A 181 -0.20 -10.74 -8.60
C GLN A 181 -0.79 -10.94 -7.21
N ALA A 182 -2.13 -10.90 -7.09
CA ALA A 182 -2.78 -10.98 -5.80
C ALA A 182 -4.16 -11.63 -5.84
N VAL A 183 -4.54 -12.20 -4.70
CA VAL A 183 -5.87 -12.71 -4.40
C VAL A 183 -6.65 -11.65 -3.63
N HIS A 184 -7.92 -11.47 -3.98
CA HIS A 184 -8.80 -10.48 -3.39
C HIS A 184 -9.85 -11.14 -2.51
N GLY A 185 -9.81 -10.93 -1.20
CA GLY A 185 -10.80 -11.45 -0.26
C GLY A 185 -12.24 -11.00 -0.57
N CYS A 186 -12.41 -9.85 -1.21
CA CYS A 186 -13.74 -9.40 -1.65
C CYS A 186 -14.36 -10.26 -2.75
N CYS A 187 -13.57 -11.01 -3.51
CA CYS A 187 -14.01 -11.95 -4.53
C CYS A 187 -13.99 -13.40 -4.03
N GLU A 188 -13.07 -13.74 -3.13
CA GLU A 188 -12.85 -15.11 -2.65
C GLU A 188 -13.74 -15.46 -1.45
N ASN A 189 -13.82 -14.58 -0.44
CA ASN A 189 -14.44 -14.89 0.87
C ASN A 189 -15.92 -14.47 0.97
N ARG A 190 -16.44 -13.78 -0.02
CA ARG A 190 -17.80 -13.27 -0.05
C ARG A 190 -18.27 -13.01 -1.49
N GLY A 191 -19.56 -12.65 -1.67
CA GLY A 191 -20.13 -12.31 -2.97
C GLY A 191 -20.07 -13.49 -3.93
N ILE A 192 -19.26 -13.39 -4.97
CA ILE A 192 -19.13 -14.41 -6.01
C ILE A 192 -18.42 -15.70 -5.55
N MET A 193 -17.67 -15.65 -4.43
CA MET A 193 -16.91 -16.79 -3.86
C MET A 193 -15.99 -17.49 -4.88
N ALA A 194 -15.25 -16.72 -5.66
CA ALA A 194 -14.35 -17.23 -6.70
C ALA A 194 -13.01 -17.67 -6.08
N HIS A 195 -12.95 -18.86 -5.49
CA HIS A 195 -11.83 -19.39 -4.70
C HIS A 195 -10.49 -19.54 -5.44
N SER A 196 -10.47 -19.50 -6.76
CA SER A 196 -9.25 -19.56 -7.59
C SER A 196 -8.97 -18.25 -8.33
N SER A 197 -9.65 -17.19 -7.95
CA SER A 197 -9.49 -15.88 -8.60
C SER A 197 -8.13 -15.27 -8.28
N LEU A 198 -7.35 -15.01 -9.33
CA LEU A 198 -6.04 -14.39 -9.26
C LEU A 198 -6.02 -13.16 -10.18
N THR A 199 -5.74 -11.99 -9.62
CA THR A 199 -5.67 -10.74 -10.37
C THR A 199 -4.22 -10.36 -10.64
N GLN A 200 -3.92 -10.01 -11.87
CA GLN A 200 -2.60 -9.54 -12.30
C GLN A 200 -2.72 -8.12 -12.86
N THR A 201 -1.86 -7.22 -12.40
CA THR A 201 -1.75 -5.85 -12.91
C THR A 201 -0.30 -5.53 -13.24
N THR A 202 -0.10 -4.74 -14.29
CA THR A 202 1.24 -4.36 -14.74
C THR A 202 1.27 -2.88 -15.08
N VAL A 203 2.27 -2.17 -14.57
CA VAL A 203 2.60 -0.79 -14.93
C VAL A 203 4.04 -0.75 -15.43
N LEU A 204 4.24 -0.22 -16.63
CA LEU A 204 5.56 -0.10 -17.27
C LEU A 204 5.82 1.37 -17.60
N LYS A 205 7.03 1.85 -17.30
CA LYS A 205 7.50 3.22 -17.54
C LYS A 205 8.86 3.20 -18.22
N GLY A 206 9.14 4.22 -19.06
CA GLY A 206 10.39 4.35 -19.81
C GLY A 206 10.69 3.10 -20.64
N ALA A 207 11.92 2.61 -20.60
CA ALA A 207 12.37 1.46 -21.40
C ALA A 207 11.51 0.20 -21.20
N PHE A 208 10.98 -0.04 -20.00
CA PHE A 208 10.05 -1.17 -19.78
C PHE A 208 8.78 -1.09 -20.63
N LYS A 209 8.34 0.13 -20.99
CA LYS A 209 7.19 0.36 -21.85
C LYS A 209 7.58 0.40 -23.33
N ASP A 210 8.68 1.07 -23.65
CA ASP A 210 9.01 1.51 -24.99
C ASP A 210 9.89 0.52 -25.74
N ASP A 211 10.66 -0.35 -25.02
CA ASP A 211 11.52 -1.38 -25.61
C ASP A 211 10.98 -2.80 -25.35
N PRO A 212 10.59 -3.54 -26.41
CA PRO A 212 10.10 -4.92 -26.29
C PRO A 212 11.09 -5.90 -25.66
N ALA A 213 12.41 -5.69 -25.85
CA ALA A 213 13.44 -6.57 -25.27
C ALA A 213 13.49 -6.40 -23.75
N THR A 214 13.54 -5.17 -23.26
CA THR A 214 13.48 -4.85 -21.83
C THR A 214 12.21 -5.37 -21.18
N LYS A 215 11.06 -5.19 -21.83
CA LYS A 215 9.79 -5.76 -21.34
C LYS A 215 9.86 -7.28 -21.24
N LYS A 216 10.39 -7.95 -22.27
CA LYS A 216 10.52 -9.42 -22.28
C LYS A 216 11.44 -9.89 -21.15
N GLU A 217 12.62 -9.26 -20.98
CA GLU A 217 13.56 -9.58 -19.92
C GLU A 217 12.92 -9.46 -18.53
N PHE A 218 12.16 -8.39 -18.29
CA PHE A 218 11.42 -8.21 -17.03
C PHE A 218 10.43 -9.36 -16.78
N MET A 219 9.62 -9.71 -17.76
CA MET A 219 8.64 -10.79 -17.62
C MET A 219 9.30 -12.16 -17.44
N ASP A 220 10.44 -12.41 -18.08
CA ASP A 220 11.19 -13.66 -17.90
C ASP A 220 11.83 -13.73 -16.52
N ASN A 221 12.38 -12.63 -15.98
CA ASN A 221 12.88 -12.56 -14.61
C ASN A 221 11.78 -12.81 -13.57
N ILE A 222 10.55 -12.33 -13.80
CA ILE A 222 9.40 -12.63 -12.94
C ILE A 222 9.12 -14.13 -12.92
N LYS A 223 9.07 -14.79 -14.08
CA LYS A 223 8.84 -16.24 -14.17
C LYS A 223 9.90 -17.02 -13.41
N LEU A 224 11.18 -16.70 -13.61
CA LEU A 224 12.28 -17.34 -12.89
C LEU A 224 12.13 -17.18 -11.37
N GLN A 225 11.77 -16.01 -10.89
CA GLN A 225 11.55 -15.79 -9.44
C GLN A 225 10.32 -16.52 -8.91
N GLN A 226 9.27 -16.73 -9.72
CA GLN A 226 8.11 -17.54 -9.32
C GLN A 226 8.48 -19.01 -9.14
N ASP A 227 9.36 -19.54 -9.98
CA ASP A 227 9.82 -20.93 -9.91
C ASP A 227 10.75 -21.17 -8.69
N PHE A 228 11.51 -20.17 -8.25
CA PHE A 228 12.40 -20.23 -7.08
C PHE A 228 11.74 -19.80 -5.76
N ALA A 229 10.52 -19.31 -5.77
CA ALA A 229 9.86 -18.90 -4.53
C ALA A 229 9.65 -20.11 -3.60
N PRO A 230 10.05 -20.06 -2.33
CA PRO A 230 9.71 -21.13 -1.39
C PRO A 230 8.19 -21.28 -1.32
N ARG A 231 7.74 -22.53 -1.41
CA ARG A 231 6.33 -22.91 -1.36
C ARG A 231 5.75 -22.70 0.04
#